data_d23c82c7da0e51c279445c63a8b87be2
#
_entry.id   d23c82c7da0e51c279445c63a8b87be2
#
_cell.length_a   1.000
_cell.length_b   1.000
_cell.length_c   1.000
_cell.angle_alpha   90.00
_cell.angle_beta   90.00
_cell.angle_gamma   90.00
#
_symmetry.space_group_name_H-M   'P 1'
#
loop_
_entity.id
_entity.type
_entity.pdbx_description
1 polymer ?
#
loop_
_entity_poly.entity_id
_entity_poly.type
_entity_poly.pdbx_seq_one_letter_code
_entity_poly.pdbx_strand_id
1 'polypeptide(L)'
;TQEIENKSNEEIEIYPYRVIKRINTPDTIGFFILHEGLISLVDDELLEKNYDDLAEDCTKSLQNLKKSFCDKNSTNGGWLGFTDKYWMSALIPEADQSIRVEHRHSNKGRDNYSSGYIGQKYLVNKNDSLVYSGKLFVGAKKLDILSEYDENLSIPRFTDAIDWGWFSFLTKPVSYAINWFYGYAGNFGLAIIAFTILMRLLLFPLAQASFKSMAKMKKLQPDMQRLKETYPNDRQKMQQELMALYKREGANPVAGC
;
A
#
# COMPACT_ATOMS: atom_id res chain seq x y z
N THR A 1 -20.73 10.45 15.85
CA THR A 1 -22.18 10.61 15.69
C THR A 1 -22.54 12.08 15.68
N GLN A 2 -23.43 12.50 14.78
CA GLN A 2 -24.01 13.85 14.71
C GLN A 2 -25.52 13.68 14.83
N GLU A 3 -26.13 14.45 15.70
CA GLU A 3 -27.56 14.48 15.86
C GLU A 3 -28.08 15.87 15.43
N ILE A 4 -29.08 15.90 14.57
CA ILE A 4 -29.63 17.09 13.99
C ILE A 4 -31.14 17.06 14.26
N GLU A 5 -31.63 18.00 15.05
CA GLU A 5 -33.05 18.15 15.39
C GLU A 5 -33.65 19.28 14.56
N ASN A 6 -34.72 18.99 13.84
CA ASN A 6 -35.49 20.00 13.08
C ASN A 6 -36.55 20.67 13.95
N LYS A 7 -36.27 21.87 14.44
CA LYS A 7 -37.21 22.71 15.22
C LYS A 7 -38.01 23.70 14.37
N SER A 8 -37.85 23.64 13.04
CA SER A 8 -38.60 24.50 12.13
C SER A 8 -40.05 24.00 11.92
N ASN A 9 -40.85 24.80 11.26
CA ASN A 9 -42.19 24.40 10.87
C ASN A 9 -42.30 23.67 9.53
N GLU A 10 -41.17 23.47 8.86
CA GLU A 10 -41.08 22.92 7.52
C GLU A 10 -40.10 21.71 7.50
N GLU A 11 -40.24 20.86 6.50
CA GLU A 11 -39.28 19.81 6.18
C GLU A 11 -37.97 20.44 5.71
N ILE A 12 -36.82 19.93 6.17
CA ILE A 12 -35.53 20.40 5.77
C ILE A 12 -34.74 19.31 5.07
N GLU A 13 -33.97 19.70 4.03
CA GLU A 13 -33.04 18.83 3.33
C GLU A 13 -31.65 18.97 3.91
N ILE A 14 -31.02 17.84 4.24
CA ILE A 14 -29.67 17.80 4.84
C ILE A 14 -28.76 16.87 4.05
N TYR A 15 -27.55 17.33 3.84
CA TYR A 15 -26.44 16.56 3.25
C TYR A 15 -25.31 16.49 4.29
N PRO A 16 -25.20 15.42 5.07
CA PRO A 16 -24.11 15.28 6.02
C PRO A 16 -22.77 15.22 5.28
N TYR A 17 -21.75 15.93 5.77
CA TYR A 17 -20.43 15.86 5.19
C TYR A 17 -19.35 15.75 6.25
N ARG A 18 -18.25 15.10 5.88
CA ARG A 18 -17.04 15.00 6.69
C ARG A 18 -15.83 15.29 5.84
N VAL A 19 -14.85 15.97 6.41
CA VAL A 19 -13.65 16.37 5.69
C VAL A 19 -12.44 16.40 6.63
N ILE A 20 -11.33 15.84 6.15
CA ILE A 20 -9.99 16.06 6.71
C ILE A 20 -9.28 17.08 5.83
N LYS A 21 -8.66 18.07 6.47
CA LYS A 21 -7.88 19.08 5.78
C LYS A 21 -6.42 19.01 6.23
N ARG A 22 -5.52 19.07 5.26
CA ARG A 22 -4.09 19.26 5.46
C ARG A 22 -3.71 20.65 4.97
N ILE A 23 -3.14 21.45 5.86
CA ILE A 23 -2.69 22.81 5.57
C ILE A 23 -1.19 22.77 5.39
N ASN A 24 -0.72 23.35 4.30
CA ASN A 24 0.63 23.30 3.75
C ASN A 24 1.05 21.88 3.30
N THR A 25 1.92 21.84 2.32
CA THR A 25 2.57 20.59 1.92
C THR A 25 3.60 20.23 2.98
N PRO A 26 3.51 19.05 3.59
CA PRO A 26 4.51 18.61 4.56
C PRO A 26 5.85 18.32 3.89
N ASP A 27 6.92 18.36 4.65
CA ASP A 27 8.20 17.84 4.21
C ASP A 27 8.09 16.31 4.13
N THR A 28 7.92 15.78 2.93
CA THR A 28 7.89 14.35 2.68
C THR A 28 9.30 13.81 2.53
N ILE A 29 9.52 12.56 2.96
CA ILE A 29 10.84 11.92 2.83
C ILE A 29 11.17 11.66 1.35
N GLY A 30 10.15 11.60 0.48
CA GLY A 30 10.30 11.36 -0.94
C GLY A 30 10.94 10.01 -1.26
N PHE A 31 10.80 9.03 -0.37
CA PHE A 31 11.36 7.70 -0.57
C PHE A 31 10.49 6.93 -1.55
N PHE A 32 11.04 6.50 -2.65
CA PHE A 32 10.35 5.80 -3.75
C PHE A 32 9.47 4.61 -3.31
N ILE A 33 9.75 4.00 -2.17
CA ILE A 33 9.04 2.84 -1.64
C ILE A 33 8.06 3.19 -0.50
N LEU A 34 7.80 4.48 -0.24
CA LEU A 34 6.94 4.91 0.85
C LEU A 34 5.95 5.95 0.35
N HIS A 35 4.66 5.61 0.43
CA HIS A 35 3.60 6.55 0.08
C HIS A 35 3.30 7.52 1.24
N GLU A 36 3.38 8.83 0.93
CA GLU A 36 2.97 9.94 1.80
C GLU A 36 2.05 10.87 1.00
N GLY A 37 0.82 11.04 1.44
CA GLY A 37 -0.17 11.85 0.72
C GLY A 37 -1.61 11.42 0.93
N LEU A 38 -2.41 11.60 -0.10
CA LEU A 38 -3.79 11.12 -0.15
C LEU A 38 -3.81 9.60 -0.25
N ILE A 39 -4.64 8.98 0.57
CA ILE A 39 -4.93 7.56 0.48
C ILE A 39 -6.43 7.34 0.66
N SER A 40 -7.03 6.51 -0.18
CA SER A 40 -8.43 6.12 -0.04
C SER A 40 -8.71 4.75 -0.63
N LEU A 41 -9.57 4.01 0.01
CA LEU A 41 -10.19 2.79 -0.51
C LEU A 41 -11.68 3.05 -0.71
N VAL A 42 -12.13 3.07 -1.95
CA VAL A 42 -13.51 3.36 -2.31
C VAL A 42 -13.94 2.41 -3.43
N ASP A 43 -15.07 1.71 -3.25
CA ASP A 43 -15.52 0.67 -4.18
C ASP A 43 -14.44 -0.40 -4.47
N ASP A 44 -13.70 -0.80 -3.43
CA ASP A 44 -12.60 -1.78 -3.48
C ASP A 44 -11.37 -1.35 -4.29
N GLU A 45 -11.34 -0.11 -4.74
CA GLU A 45 -10.22 0.51 -5.46
C GLU A 45 -9.37 1.32 -4.49
N LEU A 46 -8.10 0.90 -4.30
CA LEU A 46 -7.11 1.65 -3.52
C LEU A 46 -6.51 2.75 -4.39
N LEU A 47 -6.66 3.98 -3.94
CA LEU A 47 -6.09 5.18 -4.57
C LEU A 47 -5.01 5.75 -3.65
N GLU A 48 -3.82 5.91 -4.20
CA GLU A 48 -2.68 6.55 -3.56
C GLU A 48 -2.19 7.71 -4.45
N LYS A 49 -2.13 8.91 -3.90
CA LYS A 49 -1.66 10.12 -4.61
C LYS A 49 -0.79 10.97 -3.70
N ASN A 50 0.43 11.25 -4.14
CA ASN A 50 1.27 12.21 -3.43
C ASN A 50 0.68 13.64 -3.53
N TYR A 51 1.24 14.59 -2.79
CA TYR A 51 0.70 15.95 -2.73
C TYR A 51 0.80 16.69 -4.07
N ASP A 52 1.87 16.47 -4.83
CA ASP A 52 2.08 17.11 -6.12
C ASP A 52 1.11 16.57 -7.17
N ASP A 53 0.95 15.26 -7.27
CA ASP A 53 -0.01 14.61 -8.16
C ASP A 53 -1.45 15.02 -7.82
N LEU A 54 -1.79 15.11 -6.53
CA LEU A 54 -3.12 15.56 -6.09
C LEU A 54 -3.38 17.01 -6.51
N ALA A 55 -2.38 17.88 -6.38
CA ALA A 55 -2.49 19.28 -6.79
C ALA A 55 -2.68 19.41 -8.31
N GLU A 56 -1.91 18.67 -9.09
CA GLU A 56 -1.98 18.69 -10.54
C GLU A 56 -3.30 18.12 -11.07
N ASP A 57 -3.69 16.94 -10.61
CA ASP A 57 -4.87 16.23 -11.10
C ASP A 57 -6.18 16.92 -10.72
N CYS A 58 -6.30 17.43 -9.48
CA CYS A 58 -7.51 18.12 -9.06
C CYS A 58 -7.66 19.50 -9.73
N THR A 59 -6.57 20.18 -10.06
CA THR A 59 -6.61 21.42 -10.81
C THR A 59 -7.05 21.17 -12.26
N LYS A 60 -6.52 20.14 -12.91
CA LYS A 60 -6.93 19.74 -14.28
C LYS A 60 -8.38 19.28 -14.34
N SER A 61 -8.89 18.64 -13.32
CA SER A 61 -10.27 18.18 -13.23
C SER A 61 -11.26 19.34 -13.24
N LEU A 62 -10.96 20.41 -12.53
CA LEU A 62 -11.79 21.62 -12.51
C LEU A 62 -11.89 22.28 -13.91
N GLN A 63 -10.85 22.14 -14.75
CA GLN A 63 -10.80 22.74 -16.07
C GLN A 63 -11.50 21.90 -17.17
N ASN A 64 -11.54 20.56 -17.02
CA ASN A 64 -11.89 19.67 -18.13
C ASN A 64 -13.22 18.91 -17.99
N LEU A 65 -13.99 19.09 -16.91
CA LEU A 65 -15.29 18.41 -16.66
C LEU A 65 -15.25 16.86 -16.84
N LYS A 66 -14.07 16.24 -16.91
CA LYS A 66 -13.95 14.79 -16.99
C LYS A 66 -14.07 14.18 -15.61
N LYS A 67 -14.70 13.01 -15.52
CA LYS A 67 -14.72 12.17 -14.31
C LYS A 67 -13.29 11.99 -13.80
N SER A 68 -12.97 12.67 -12.73
CA SER A 68 -11.68 12.64 -12.06
C SER A 68 -11.83 11.83 -10.77
N PHE A 69 -10.75 11.19 -10.31
CA PHE A 69 -10.74 10.58 -8.98
C PHE A 69 -11.02 11.61 -7.85
N CYS A 70 -10.95 12.92 -8.17
CA CYS A 70 -11.24 13.99 -7.22
C CYS A 70 -12.72 14.09 -6.85
N ASP A 71 -13.62 13.48 -7.62
CA ASP A 71 -15.06 13.42 -7.34
C ASP A 71 -15.61 12.08 -7.82
N LYS A 72 -15.97 11.18 -6.88
CA LYS A 72 -16.44 9.83 -7.16
C LYS A 72 -17.65 9.50 -6.28
N ASN A 73 -18.72 8.98 -6.88
CA ASN A 73 -19.81 8.39 -6.13
C ASN A 73 -19.48 6.95 -5.75
N SER A 74 -19.79 6.57 -4.52
CA SER A 74 -19.63 5.23 -4.01
C SER A 74 -20.90 4.78 -3.29
N THR A 75 -21.21 3.51 -3.39
CA THR A 75 -22.32 2.86 -2.68
C THR A 75 -21.85 1.81 -1.67
N ASN A 76 -20.56 1.48 -1.65
CA ASN A 76 -20.03 0.36 -0.89
C ASN A 76 -19.16 0.77 0.32
N GLY A 77 -19.24 2.04 0.73
CA GLY A 77 -18.43 2.53 1.84
C GLY A 77 -16.94 2.62 1.50
N GLY A 78 -16.08 2.29 2.45
CA GLY A 78 -14.63 2.36 2.35
C GLY A 78 -14.03 3.29 3.39
N TRP A 79 -12.88 3.87 3.09
CA TRP A 79 -12.21 4.85 3.94
C TRP A 79 -11.35 5.79 3.09
N LEU A 80 -11.11 7.01 3.59
CA LEU A 80 -10.38 8.03 2.85
C LEU A 80 -9.72 9.03 3.79
N GLY A 81 -8.55 9.53 3.42
CA GLY A 81 -7.82 10.48 4.23
C GLY A 81 -6.40 10.79 3.76
N PHE A 82 -5.52 11.02 4.72
CA PHE A 82 -4.11 11.30 4.47
C PHE A 82 -3.22 10.39 5.28
N THR A 83 -2.13 9.96 4.67
CA THR A 83 -1.11 9.13 5.29
C THR A 83 0.25 9.83 5.24
N ASP A 84 0.98 9.73 6.33
CA ASP A 84 2.40 10.03 6.42
C ASP A 84 3.17 8.71 6.66
N LYS A 85 4.47 8.77 6.86
CA LYS A 85 5.31 7.57 7.05
C LYS A 85 4.78 6.60 8.09
N TYR A 86 4.39 7.09 9.27
CA TYR A 86 3.97 6.26 10.40
C TYR A 86 2.54 6.54 10.86
N TRP A 87 1.98 7.67 10.48
CA TRP A 87 0.70 8.17 10.97
C TRP A 87 -0.31 8.27 9.84
N MET A 88 -1.56 8.10 10.19
CA MET A 88 -2.66 8.25 9.23
C MET A 88 -3.85 8.91 9.92
N SER A 89 -4.60 9.69 9.15
CA SER A 89 -5.94 10.13 9.49
C SER A 89 -6.91 9.68 8.40
N ALA A 90 -7.97 8.97 8.78
CA ALA A 90 -8.95 8.46 7.83
C ALA A 90 -10.38 8.64 8.33
N LEU A 91 -11.25 9.08 7.43
CA LEU A 91 -12.69 9.05 7.59
C LEU A 91 -13.22 7.70 7.10
N ILE A 92 -14.11 7.12 7.87
CA ILE A 92 -14.74 5.83 7.59
C ILE A 92 -16.26 6.04 7.66
N PRO A 93 -16.96 6.14 6.51
CA PRO A 93 -18.40 6.12 6.46
C PRO A 93 -18.94 4.77 6.93
N GLU A 94 -20.21 4.70 7.31
CA GLU A 94 -20.84 3.41 7.56
C GLU A 94 -20.99 2.64 6.24
N ALA A 95 -20.89 1.31 6.31
CA ALA A 95 -20.71 0.44 5.14
C ALA A 95 -21.88 0.48 4.14
N ASP A 96 -23.08 0.80 4.59
CA ASP A 96 -24.31 0.82 3.79
C ASP A 96 -24.71 2.23 3.30
N GLN A 97 -23.86 3.21 3.53
CA GLN A 97 -24.13 4.60 3.13
C GLN A 97 -23.65 4.90 1.72
N SER A 98 -24.56 5.38 0.86
CA SER A 98 -24.16 6.01 -0.40
C SER A 98 -23.51 7.35 -0.12
N ILE A 99 -22.30 7.54 -0.64
CA ILE A 99 -21.52 8.74 -0.43
C ILE A 99 -20.97 9.27 -1.75
N ARG A 100 -20.72 10.57 -1.81
CA ARG A 100 -19.89 11.21 -2.83
C ARG A 100 -18.58 11.60 -2.20
N VAL A 101 -17.49 10.97 -2.65
CA VAL A 101 -16.13 11.27 -2.22
C VAL A 101 -15.62 12.48 -2.97
N GLU A 102 -14.99 13.39 -2.26
CA GLU A 102 -14.39 14.59 -2.81
C GLU A 102 -12.95 14.77 -2.30
N HIS A 103 -12.01 14.86 -3.25
CA HIS A 103 -10.64 15.26 -2.97
C HIS A 103 -10.38 16.60 -3.64
N ARG A 104 -9.80 17.55 -2.93
CA ARG A 104 -9.58 18.90 -3.44
C ARG A 104 -8.20 19.41 -3.04
N HIS A 105 -7.61 20.18 -3.95
CA HIS A 105 -6.48 21.04 -3.69
C HIS A 105 -6.86 22.50 -3.98
N SER A 106 -6.39 23.42 -3.16
CA SER A 106 -6.51 24.84 -3.42
C SER A 106 -5.27 25.57 -2.90
N ASN A 107 -4.74 26.47 -3.74
CA ASN A 107 -3.62 27.35 -3.38
C ASN A 107 -4.12 28.80 -3.36
N LYS A 108 -4.51 29.27 -2.18
CA LYS A 108 -4.86 30.68 -1.91
C LYS A 108 -3.87 31.26 -0.92
N GLY A 109 -2.62 31.47 -1.37
CA GLY A 109 -1.51 31.93 -0.54
C GLY A 109 -0.79 30.83 0.24
N ARG A 110 -1.41 29.66 0.41
CA ARG A 110 -0.82 28.41 0.94
C ARG A 110 -1.59 27.22 0.39
N ASP A 111 -0.90 26.10 0.27
CA ASP A 111 -1.51 24.86 -0.19
C ASP A 111 -2.47 24.30 0.86
N ASN A 112 -3.64 23.92 0.41
CA ASN A 112 -4.64 23.27 1.25
C ASN A 112 -5.15 22.03 0.50
N TYR A 113 -4.97 20.90 1.11
CA TYR A 113 -5.46 19.61 0.63
C TYR A 113 -6.65 19.17 1.47
N SER A 114 -7.68 18.65 0.84
CA SER A 114 -8.82 18.12 1.56
C SER A 114 -9.26 16.79 0.96
N SER A 115 -9.62 15.87 1.84
CA SER A 115 -10.23 14.58 1.53
C SER A 115 -11.46 14.43 2.38
N GLY A 116 -12.59 14.16 1.75
CA GLY A 116 -13.85 14.07 2.48
C GLY A 116 -14.94 13.39 1.68
N TYR A 117 -16.09 13.24 2.29
CA TYR A 117 -17.26 12.73 1.64
C TYR A 117 -18.52 13.49 2.03
N ILE A 118 -19.50 13.46 1.13
CA ILE A 118 -20.85 13.98 1.34
C ILE A 118 -21.79 12.77 1.29
N GLY A 119 -22.59 12.60 2.34
CA GLY A 119 -23.64 11.59 2.42
C GLY A 119 -24.79 11.89 1.45
N GLN A 120 -25.68 10.91 1.33
CA GLN A 120 -26.92 11.10 0.57
C GLN A 120 -27.82 12.19 1.20
N LYS A 121 -28.80 12.62 0.43
CA LYS A 121 -29.83 13.52 0.89
C LYS A 121 -30.71 12.86 1.94
N TYR A 122 -30.92 13.54 3.06
CA TYR A 122 -31.89 13.18 4.09
C TYR A 122 -32.94 14.26 4.20
N LEU A 123 -34.19 13.83 4.32
CA LEU A 123 -35.35 14.70 4.63
C LEU A 123 -35.67 14.56 6.12
N VAL A 124 -35.60 15.66 6.85
CA VAL A 124 -35.90 15.69 8.28
C VAL A 124 -37.21 16.46 8.46
N ASN A 125 -38.26 15.73 8.83
CA ASN A 125 -39.57 16.31 9.03
C ASN A 125 -39.58 17.29 10.21
N LYS A 126 -40.62 18.09 10.30
CA LYS A 126 -40.87 18.98 11.43
C LYS A 126 -40.86 18.21 12.76
N ASN A 127 -40.10 18.71 13.75
CA ASN A 127 -39.94 18.13 15.08
C ASN A 127 -39.35 16.70 15.09
N ASP A 128 -38.66 16.32 14.03
CA ASP A 128 -37.95 15.04 13.90
C ASP A 128 -36.44 15.25 14.06
N SER A 129 -35.71 14.18 14.26
CA SER A 129 -34.26 14.19 14.38
C SER A 129 -33.59 13.20 13.44
N LEU A 130 -32.44 13.58 12.92
CA LEU A 130 -31.54 12.72 12.14
C LEU A 130 -30.30 12.42 12.95
N VAL A 131 -29.97 11.15 13.10
CA VAL A 131 -28.70 10.71 13.66
C VAL A 131 -27.82 10.19 12.51
N TYR A 132 -26.68 10.83 12.32
CA TYR A 132 -25.72 10.44 11.28
C TYR A 132 -24.39 9.99 11.89
N SER A 133 -24.00 8.76 11.61
CA SER A 133 -22.79 8.14 12.15
C SER A 133 -21.71 7.97 11.11
N GLY A 134 -20.50 7.81 11.57
CA GLY A 134 -19.28 7.48 10.82
C GLY A 134 -18.09 7.58 11.76
N LYS A 135 -17.01 6.92 11.41
CA LYS A 135 -15.83 6.80 12.26
C LYS A 135 -14.71 7.70 11.75
N LEU A 136 -13.83 8.10 12.65
CA LEU A 136 -12.58 8.80 12.35
C LEU A 136 -11.46 8.02 13.00
N PHE A 137 -10.50 7.58 12.20
CA PHE A 137 -9.23 7.05 12.68
C PHE A 137 -8.16 8.15 12.64
N VAL A 138 -7.42 8.30 13.71
CA VAL A 138 -6.21 9.13 13.78
C VAL A 138 -5.21 8.41 14.64
N GLY A 139 -4.15 7.88 14.03
CA GLY A 139 -3.22 7.05 14.78
C GLY A 139 -2.04 6.55 13.97
N ALA A 140 -1.19 5.78 14.64
CA ALA A 140 -0.07 5.10 14.00
C ALA A 140 -0.56 3.89 13.18
N LYS A 141 0.07 3.67 12.03
CA LYS A 141 -0.21 2.52 11.15
C LYS A 141 0.43 1.25 11.70
N LYS A 142 -0.11 0.70 12.77
CA LYS A 142 0.33 -0.58 13.33
C LYS A 142 -0.50 -1.72 12.77
N LEU A 143 0.18 -2.77 12.32
CA LEU A 143 -0.47 -3.93 11.67
C LEU A 143 -1.52 -4.58 12.57
N ASP A 144 -1.22 -4.78 13.85
CA ASP A 144 -2.13 -5.35 14.85
C ASP A 144 -3.42 -4.53 14.99
N ILE A 145 -3.31 -3.21 15.16
CA ILE A 145 -4.45 -2.30 15.30
C ILE A 145 -5.29 -2.25 14.01
N LEU A 146 -4.64 -2.13 12.85
CA LEU A 146 -5.35 -2.04 11.58
C LEU A 146 -6.04 -3.35 11.22
N SER A 147 -5.43 -4.51 11.53
CA SER A 147 -6.06 -5.83 11.37
C SER A 147 -7.25 -6.01 12.30
N GLU A 148 -7.13 -5.58 13.56
CA GLU A 148 -8.24 -5.63 14.52
C GLU A 148 -9.43 -4.79 14.04
N TYR A 149 -9.18 -3.62 13.46
CA TYR A 149 -10.26 -2.75 12.95
C TYR A 149 -10.88 -3.28 11.65
N ASP A 150 -10.09 -3.93 10.80
CA ASP A 150 -10.57 -4.63 9.60
C ASP A 150 -11.57 -5.73 10.00
N GLU A 151 -11.21 -6.56 10.97
CA GLU A 151 -12.04 -7.67 11.45
C GLU A 151 -13.21 -7.23 12.33
N ASN A 152 -12.96 -6.45 13.39
CA ASN A 152 -13.97 -6.12 14.41
C ASN A 152 -14.92 -4.98 14.02
N LEU A 153 -14.46 -4.03 13.22
CA LEU A 153 -15.24 -2.89 12.78
C LEU A 153 -15.70 -2.99 11.32
N SER A 154 -15.37 -4.10 10.65
CA SER A 154 -15.70 -4.35 9.23
C SER A 154 -15.25 -3.20 8.32
N ILE A 155 -14.05 -2.66 8.57
CA ILE A 155 -13.43 -1.64 7.72
C ILE A 155 -12.65 -2.35 6.62
N PRO A 156 -13.12 -2.35 5.36
CA PRO A 156 -12.56 -3.22 4.33
C PRO A 156 -11.10 -2.89 4.06
N ARG A 157 -10.23 -3.91 4.05
CA ARG A 157 -8.82 -3.82 3.66
C ARG A 157 -8.06 -2.68 4.36
N PHE A 158 -8.36 -2.43 5.64
CA PHE A 158 -7.76 -1.31 6.37
C PHE A 158 -6.25 -1.47 6.56
N THR A 159 -5.75 -2.70 6.51
CA THR A 159 -4.32 -3.03 6.51
C THR A 159 -3.59 -2.55 5.25
N ASP A 160 -4.31 -2.25 4.14
CA ASP A 160 -3.73 -1.67 2.94
C ASP A 160 -3.34 -0.19 3.10
N ALA A 161 -3.68 0.43 4.24
CA ALA A 161 -3.12 1.72 4.64
C ALA A 161 -1.60 1.66 4.94
N ILE A 162 -1.06 0.46 5.17
CA ILE A 162 0.38 0.21 5.22
C ILE A 162 0.86 0.01 3.79
N ASP A 163 1.87 0.78 3.39
CA ASP A 163 2.51 0.57 2.10
C ASP A 163 3.30 -0.75 2.10
N TRP A 164 2.75 -1.75 1.42
CA TRP A 164 3.34 -3.07 1.30
C TRP A 164 4.36 -3.18 0.16
N GLY A 165 4.44 -2.16 -0.67
CA GLY A 165 5.29 -2.12 -1.85
C GLY A 165 4.91 -3.15 -2.92
N TRP A 166 5.76 -3.27 -3.94
CA TRP A 166 5.52 -4.15 -5.10
C TRP A 166 5.42 -5.64 -4.76
N PHE A 167 6.09 -6.06 -3.69
CA PHE A 167 6.14 -7.46 -3.27
C PHE A 167 5.17 -7.74 -2.11
N SER A 168 3.97 -7.16 -2.16
CA SER A 168 2.95 -7.32 -1.10
C SER A 168 2.65 -8.78 -0.76
N PHE A 169 2.69 -9.69 -1.75
CA PHE A 169 2.53 -11.12 -1.57
C PHE A 169 3.63 -11.75 -0.68
N LEU A 170 4.79 -11.11 -0.57
CA LEU A 170 5.91 -11.53 0.27
C LEU A 170 6.00 -10.71 1.56
N THR A 171 5.82 -9.39 1.47
CA THR A 171 5.98 -8.49 2.62
C THR A 171 4.89 -8.68 3.66
N LYS A 172 3.64 -8.91 3.25
CA LYS A 172 2.53 -9.22 4.18
C LYS A 172 2.80 -10.47 5.02
N PRO A 173 3.07 -11.68 4.45
CA PRO A 173 3.39 -12.87 5.24
C PRO A 173 4.60 -12.71 6.16
N VAL A 174 5.65 -12.02 5.69
CA VAL A 174 6.84 -11.74 6.50
C VAL A 174 6.49 -10.87 7.70
N SER A 175 5.70 -9.83 7.51
CA SER A 175 5.27 -8.93 8.59
C SER A 175 4.40 -9.66 9.62
N TYR A 176 3.46 -10.50 9.17
CA TYR A 176 2.65 -11.33 10.07
C TYR A 176 3.53 -12.34 10.85
N ALA A 177 4.51 -12.97 10.19
CA ALA A 177 5.42 -13.88 10.85
C ALA A 177 6.27 -13.18 11.93
N ILE A 178 6.82 -11.99 11.62
CA ILE A 178 7.58 -11.21 12.61
C ILE A 178 6.68 -10.79 13.78
N ASN A 179 5.44 -10.38 13.51
CA ASN A 179 4.48 -10.01 14.54
C ASN A 179 4.11 -11.22 15.44
N TRP A 180 3.98 -12.40 14.85
CA TRP A 180 3.79 -13.64 15.60
C TRP A 180 4.97 -13.93 16.55
N PHE A 181 6.23 -13.80 16.08
CA PHE A 181 7.42 -13.92 16.94
C PHE A 181 7.45 -12.84 18.02
N TYR A 182 7.00 -11.63 17.72
CA TYR A 182 6.90 -10.55 18.69
C TYR A 182 5.95 -10.89 19.86
N GLY A 183 4.84 -11.56 19.56
CA GLY A 183 3.90 -12.03 20.59
C GLY A 183 4.53 -12.93 21.65
N TYR A 184 5.58 -13.71 21.29
CA TYR A 184 6.32 -14.54 22.24
C TYR A 184 7.50 -13.82 22.88
N ALA A 185 8.23 -13.02 22.11
CA ALA A 185 9.48 -12.40 22.56
C ALA A 185 9.26 -11.11 23.36
N GLY A 186 8.11 -10.45 23.19
CA GLY A 186 7.81 -9.13 23.78
C GLY A 186 8.74 -8.00 23.32
N ASN A 187 9.67 -8.31 22.39
CA ASN A 187 10.65 -7.36 21.86
C ASN A 187 10.78 -7.55 20.34
N PHE A 188 10.56 -6.47 19.58
CA PHE A 188 10.54 -6.53 18.13
C PHE A 188 11.93 -6.86 17.53
N GLY A 189 13.02 -6.41 18.16
CA GLY A 189 14.38 -6.74 17.74
C GLY A 189 14.67 -8.24 17.87
N LEU A 190 14.27 -8.86 18.97
CA LEU A 190 14.40 -10.31 19.15
C LEU A 190 13.52 -11.08 18.16
N ALA A 191 12.33 -10.60 17.85
CA ALA A 191 11.44 -11.19 16.86
C ALA A 191 12.09 -11.21 15.46
N ILE A 192 12.71 -10.11 15.05
CA ILE A 192 13.43 -10.01 13.77
C ILE A 192 14.61 -10.98 13.72
N ILE A 193 15.39 -11.08 14.80
CA ILE A 193 16.53 -12.01 14.90
C ILE A 193 16.04 -13.45 14.77
N ALA A 194 15.00 -13.84 15.53
CA ALA A 194 14.44 -15.18 15.50
C ALA A 194 13.90 -15.54 14.10
N PHE A 195 13.15 -14.63 13.48
CA PHE A 195 12.68 -14.80 12.12
C PHE A 195 13.83 -14.95 11.11
N THR A 196 14.88 -14.14 11.25
CA THR A 196 16.06 -14.20 10.37
C THR A 196 16.79 -15.54 10.49
N ILE A 197 16.92 -16.08 11.72
CA ILE A 197 17.50 -17.41 11.95
C ILE A 197 16.64 -18.47 11.27
N LEU A 198 15.33 -18.44 11.46
CA LEU A 198 14.40 -19.37 10.84
C LEU A 198 14.53 -19.35 9.31
N MET A 199 14.52 -18.17 8.70
CA MET A 199 14.64 -18.01 7.26
C MET A 199 15.99 -18.51 6.73
N ARG A 200 17.08 -18.27 7.48
CA ARG A 200 18.40 -18.80 7.11
C ARG A 200 18.45 -20.33 7.16
N LEU A 201 17.82 -20.94 8.17
CA LEU A 201 17.73 -22.41 8.27
C LEU A 201 16.93 -23.01 7.11
N LEU A 202 15.77 -22.39 6.77
CA LEU A 202 14.93 -22.84 5.65
C LEU A 202 15.65 -22.72 4.30
N LEU A 203 16.38 -21.63 4.09
CA LEU A 203 17.09 -21.36 2.83
C LEU A 203 18.50 -21.98 2.78
N PHE A 204 18.98 -22.57 3.88
CA PHE A 204 20.32 -23.15 3.97
C PHE A 204 20.59 -24.22 2.89
N PRO A 205 19.70 -25.21 2.63
CA PRO A 205 19.96 -26.21 1.59
C PRO A 205 20.06 -25.58 0.18
N LEU A 206 19.28 -24.55 -0.10
CA LEU A 206 19.34 -23.83 -1.36
C LEU A 206 20.65 -23.03 -1.50
N ALA A 207 21.06 -22.35 -0.43
CA ALA A 207 22.32 -21.63 -0.39
C ALA A 207 23.52 -22.59 -0.56
N GLN A 208 23.49 -23.76 0.10
CA GLN A 208 24.51 -24.78 -0.04
C GLN A 208 24.63 -25.31 -1.47
N ALA A 209 23.50 -25.56 -2.14
CA ALA A 209 23.47 -25.98 -3.55
C ALA A 209 24.07 -24.89 -4.47
N SER A 210 23.76 -23.62 -4.22
CA SER A 210 24.32 -22.46 -4.95
C SER A 210 25.85 -22.37 -4.76
N PHE A 211 26.34 -22.42 -3.52
CA PHE A 211 27.78 -22.39 -3.26
C PHE A 211 28.51 -23.56 -3.88
N LYS A 212 27.94 -24.78 -3.86
CA LYS A 212 28.52 -25.96 -4.50
C LYS A 212 28.60 -25.78 -6.02
N SER A 213 27.57 -25.20 -6.64
CA SER A 213 27.57 -24.90 -8.08
C SER A 213 28.62 -23.84 -8.42
N MET A 214 28.71 -22.76 -7.63
CA MET A 214 29.75 -21.73 -7.84
C MET A 214 31.15 -22.28 -7.70
N ALA A 215 31.42 -23.16 -6.72
CA ALA A 215 32.72 -23.81 -6.55
C ALA A 215 33.10 -24.69 -7.76
N LYS A 216 32.11 -25.40 -8.33
CA LYS A 216 32.30 -26.16 -9.58
C LYS A 216 32.62 -25.22 -10.76
N MET A 217 31.84 -24.15 -10.92
CA MET A 217 32.07 -23.15 -11.97
C MET A 217 33.49 -22.56 -11.91
N LYS A 218 33.97 -22.24 -10.70
CA LYS A 218 35.32 -21.74 -10.50
C LYS A 218 36.40 -22.74 -10.92
N LYS A 219 36.22 -24.05 -10.71
CA LYS A 219 37.11 -25.09 -11.17
C LYS A 219 37.14 -25.24 -12.71
N LEU A 220 36.02 -24.94 -13.37
CA LEU A 220 35.88 -25.03 -14.83
C LEU A 220 36.40 -23.78 -15.56
N GLN A 221 36.79 -22.72 -14.83
CA GLN A 221 37.29 -21.48 -15.42
C GLN A 221 38.46 -21.68 -16.42
N PRO A 222 39.50 -22.50 -16.13
CA PRO A 222 40.57 -22.72 -17.09
C PRO A 222 40.08 -23.42 -18.37
N ASP A 223 39.15 -24.37 -18.26
CA ASP A 223 38.61 -25.09 -19.44
C ASP A 223 37.71 -24.16 -20.27
N MET A 224 36.97 -23.27 -19.63
CA MET A 224 36.21 -22.22 -20.31
C MET A 224 37.11 -21.24 -21.07
N GLN A 225 38.28 -20.88 -20.50
CA GLN A 225 39.25 -20.06 -21.18
C GLN A 225 39.81 -20.76 -22.42
N ARG A 226 40.23 -22.01 -22.29
CA ARG A 226 40.70 -22.83 -23.43
C ARG A 226 39.65 -22.92 -24.55
N LEU A 227 38.36 -23.12 -24.22
CA LEU A 227 37.30 -23.13 -25.21
C LEU A 227 37.14 -21.79 -25.94
N LYS A 228 37.27 -20.67 -25.23
CA LYS A 228 37.25 -19.33 -25.84
C LYS A 228 38.46 -19.11 -26.80
N GLU A 229 39.63 -19.62 -26.46
CA GLU A 229 40.81 -19.55 -27.29
C GLU A 229 40.72 -20.48 -28.51
N THR A 230 40.05 -21.63 -28.36
CA THR A 230 39.89 -22.61 -29.43
C THR A 230 38.86 -22.17 -30.49
N TYR A 231 37.84 -21.43 -30.08
CA TYR A 231 36.72 -20.98 -30.97
C TYR A 231 36.55 -19.46 -30.97
N PRO A 232 37.55 -18.64 -31.32
CA PRO A 232 37.49 -17.18 -31.21
C PRO A 232 36.45 -16.55 -32.15
N ASN A 233 36.19 -17.17 -33.32
CA ASN A 233 35.34 -16.64 -34.38
C ASN A 233 34.01 -17.40 -34.52
N ASP A 234 33.82 -18.51 -33.82
CA ASP A 234 32.61 -19.34 -33.89
C ASP A 234 31.88 -19.34 -32.55
N ARG A 235 31.07 -18.31 -32.33
CA ARG A 235 30.30 -18.14 -31.10
C ARG A 235 29.26 -19.25 -30.87
N GLN A 236 28.70 -19.80 -31.94
CA GLN A 236 27.70 -20.83 -31.85
C GLN A 236 28.27 -22.16 -31.37
N LYS A 237 29.39 -22.55 -31.95
CA LYS A 237 30.13 -23.78 -31.56
C LYS A 237 30.71 -23.64 -30.15
N MET A 238 31.26 -22.47 -29.82
CA MET A 238 31.73 -22.16 -28.46
C MET A 238 30.60 -22.32 -27.42
N GLN A 239 29.38 -21.80 -27.68
CA GLN A 239 28.24 -21.97 -26.77
C GLN A 239 27.81 -23.43 -26.63
N GLN A 240 27.82 -24.21 -27.72
CA GLN A 240 27.47 -25.63 -27.68
C GLN A 240 28.45 -26.42 -26.82
N GLU A 241 29.73 -26.23 -27.03
CA GLU A 241 30.81 -26.90 -26.27
C GLU A 241 30.80 -26.47 -24.79
N LEU A 242 30.50 -25.21 -24.52
CA LEU A 242 30.38 -24.67 -23.15
C LEU A 242 29.19 -25.32 -22.43
N MET A 243 28.05 -25.47 -23.09
CA MET A 243 26.91 -26.18 -22.53
C MET A 243 27.14 -27.68 -22.35
N ALA A 244 27.87 -28.29 -23.25
CA ALA A 244 28.33 -29.70 -23.14
C ALA A 244 29.27 -29.89 -21.95
N LEU A 245 30.21 -28.97 -21.74
CA LEU A 245 31.11 -28.93 -20.58
C LEU A 245 30.32 -28.84 -19.27
N TYR A 246 29.36 -27.90 -19.17
CA TYR A 246 28.52 -27.76 -17.97
C TYR A 246 27.73 -29.02 -17.70
N LYS A 247 27.15 -29.63 -18.73
CA LYS A 247 26.38 -30.88 -18.61
C LYS A 247 27.24 -32.03 -18.15
N ARG A 248 28.47 -32.19 -18.72
CA ARG A 248 29.44 -33.25 -18.37
C ARG A 248 29.87 -33.15 -16.91
N GLU A 249 30.18 -31.95 -16.44
CA GLU A 249 30.67 -31.69 -15.08
C GLU A 249 29.51 -31.50 -14.04
N GLY A 250 28.29 -31.58 -14.49
CA GLY A 250 27.08 -31.39 -13.62
C GLY A 250 27.09 -30.00 -12.93
N ALA A 251 27.56 -28.98 -13.63
CA ALA A 251 27.56 -27.61 -13.18
C ALA A 251 26.35 -26.90 -13.79
N ASN A 252 25.45 -26.34 -12.94
CA ASN A 252 24.32 -25.56 -13.40
C ASN A 252 24.64 -24.06 -13.34
N PRO A 253 24.79 -23.36 -14.47
CA PRO A 253 25.13 -21.95 -14.47
C PRO A 253 24.03 -21.06 -13.86
N VAL A 254 22.77 -21.51 -13.90
CA VAL A 254 21.62 -20.77 -13.37
C VAL A 254 21.50 -20.90 -11.86
N ALA A 255 22.00 -21.98 -11.26
CA ALA A 255 21.91 -22.21 -9.82
C ALA A 255 22.80 -21.28 -8.98
N GLY A 256 23.71 -20.53 -9.59
CA GLY A 256 24.58 -19.56 -8.94
C GLY A 256 23.99 -18.14 -8.85
N CYS A 257 22.94 -17.87 -9.63
CA CYS A 257 22.27 -16.57 -9.62
C CYS A 257 21.14 -16.53 -8.60
#